data_a28f23d491c60fa702c44a81aac1c74c
#
_entry.id   a28f23d491c60fa702c44a81aac1c74c
#
_cell.length_a   1.000
_cell.length_b   1.000
_cell.length_c   1.000
_cell.angle_alpha   90.00
_cell.angle_beta   90.00
_cell.angle_gamma   90.00
#
_symmetry.space_group_name_H-M   'P 1'
#
loop_
_entity.id
_entity.type
_entity.pdbx_description
1 polymer ?
#
loop_
_entity_poly.entity_id
_entity_poly.type
_entity_poly.pdbx_seq_one_letter_code
_entity_poly.pdbx_strand_id
1 'polypeptide(L)'
;VSEAEALEREIHDILKQKEQAVINADLEGAKAAQAKQNEAEAELEKIRRKAERKNRKNPLTVDEEAVAGIVSDWTKIPVQRLTEGESRRLANLEKVLKKRVIGQDEAVSAVARAVKRGRVGLKDPARPIGSFLFLGPTGVGKTELSKALAEAVFGSEQAMIRVDMSEYMEKHSVSKMIGSPPGYVGYEEGGQLSEK
;
A
#
# COMPACT_ATOMS: atom_id res chain seq x y z
N VAL A 1 14.71 15.37 11.13
CA VAL A 1 15.49 16.27 10.22
C VAL A 1 16.90 15.76 10.25
N SER A 2 17.46 15.32 9.11
CA SER A 2 18.84 14.85 9.08
C SER A 2 19.81 16.02 9.26
N GLU A 3 20.99 15.78 9.85
CA GLU A 3 22.03 16.81 9.99
C GLU A 3 22.35 17.48 8.65
N ALA A 4 22.29 16.74 7.55
CA ALA A 4 22.49 17.25 6.21
C ALA A 4 21.41 18.27 5.78
N GLU A 5 20.13 17.99 6.06
CA GLU A 5 19.02 18.93 5.75
C GLU A 5 19.09 20.22 6.58
N ALA A 6 19.59 20.14 7.81
CA ALA A 6 19.79 21.31 8.64
C ALA A 6 20.89 22.22 8.06
N LEU A 7 22.03 21.64 7.65
CA LEU A 7 23.12 22.36 7.00
C LEU A 7 22.73 22.95 5.63
N GLU A 8 21.91 22.23 4.84
CA GLU A 8 21.38 22.76 3.57
C GLU A 8 20.51 24.00 3.77
N ARG A 9 19.70 24.04 4.83
CA ARG A 9 18.92 25.24 5.20
C ARG A 9 19.82 26.38 5.65
N GLU A 10 20.83 26.08 6.46
CA GLU A 10 21.81 27.08 6.93
C GLU A 10 22.56 27.69 5.74
N ILE A 11 23.02 26.91 4.78
CA ILE A 11 23.67 27.39 3.56
C ILE A 11 22.72 28.31 2.78
N HIS A 12 21.45 27.96 2.68
CA HIS A 12 20.46 28.79 1.99
C HIS A 12 20.27 30.15 2.68
N ASP A 13 20.24 30.19 4.00
CA ASP A 13 20.13 31.44 4.77
C ASP A 13 21.39 32.30 4.65
N ILE A 14 22.59 31.69 4.67
CA ILE A 14 23.86 32.38 4.44
C ILE A 14 23.92 33.00 3.05
N LEU A 15 23.43 32.29 2.03
CA LEU A 15 23.33 32.83 0.65
C LEU A 15 22.47 34.07 0.59
N LYS A 16 21.31 34.09 1.25
CA LYS A 16 20.45 35.29 1.34
C LYS A 16 21.15 36.45 2.04
N GLN A 17 21.86 36.17 3.14
CA GLN A 17 22.63 37.21 3.84
C GLN A 17 23.74 37.79 2.97
N LYS A 18 24.42 36.94 2.19
CA LYS A 18 25.45 37.37 1.23
C LYS A 18 24.87 38.24 0.12
N GLU A 19 23.72 37.86 -0.45
CA GLU A 19 23.04 38.68 -1.46
C GLU A 19 22.65 40.06 -0.93
N GLN A 20 22.13 40.14 0.30
CA GLN A 20 21.80 41.39 0.93
C GLN A 20 23.02 42.27 1.21
N ALA A 21 24.15 41.68 1.67
CA ALA A 21 25.39 42.40 1.88
C ALA A 21 25.93 42.97 0.56
N VAL A 22 25.85 42.25 -0.53
CA VAL A 22 26.24 42.73 -1.86
C VAL A 22 25.35 43.87 -2.34
N ILE A 23 24.01 43.79 -2.14
CA ILE A 23 23.07 44.87 -2.48
C ILE A 23 23.38 46.15 -1.68
N ASN A 24 23.77 46.00 -0.42
CA ASN A 24 24.09 47.12 0.48
C ASN A 24 25.53 47.62 0.31
N ALA A 25 26.28 47.12 -0.67
CA ALA A 25 27.70 47.42 -0.88
C ALA A 25 28.62 47.14 0.33
N ASP A 26 28.20 46.25 1.25
CA ASP A 26 28.99 45.82 2.41
C ASP A 26 29.94 44.68 2.01
N LEU A 27 31.15 45.06 1.61
CA LEU A 27 32.21 44.15 1.20
C LEU A 27 32.73 43.25 2.34
N GLU A 28 32.72 43.76 3.57
CA GLU A 28 33.18 42.96 4.73
C GLU A 28 32.13 41.92 5.12
N GLY A 29 30.87 42.31 5.16
CA GLY A 29 29.74 41.40 5.40
C GLY A 29 29.65 40.28 4.32
N ALA A 30 29.83 40.64 3.05
CA ALA A 30 29.84 39.69 1.96
C ALA A 30 31.01 38.66 2.05
N LYS A 31 32.22 39.11 2.43
CA LYS A 31 33.35 38.22 2.68
C LYS A 31 33.15 37.29 3.87
N ALA A 32 32.59 37.82 4.96
CA ALA A 32 32.25 36.99 6.14
C ALA A 32 31.18 35.92 5.83
N ALA A 33 30.15 36.28 5.09
CA ALA A 33 29.16 35.34 4.63
C ALA A 33 29.73 34.25 3.70
N GLN A 34 30.64 34.64 2.79
CA GLN A 34 31.35 33.68 1.93
C GLN A 34 32.19 32.68 2.73
N ALA A 35 32.91 33.14 3.76
CA ALA A 35 33.70 32.26 4.61
C ALA A 35 32.80 31.22 5.33
N LYS A 36 31.68 31.68 5.91
CA LYS A 36 30.69 30.78 6.54
C LYS A 36 30.08 29.80 5.57
N GLN A 37 29.77 30.25 4.35
CA GLN A 37 29.26 29.36 3.29
C GLN A 37 30.26 28.24 2.99
N ASN A 38 31.53 28.56 2.79
CA ASN A 38 32.58 27.59 2.50
C ASN A 38 32.76 26.57 3.63
N GLU A 39 32.66 27.01 4.91
CA GLU A 39 32.70 26.10 6.05
C GLU A 39 31.54 25.16 6.10
N ALA A 40 30.30 25.65 5.90
CA ALA A 40 29.09 24.84 5.92
C ALA A 40 29.08 23.85 4.75
N GLU A 41 29.51 24.25 3.56
CA GLU A 41 29.65 23.36 2.38
C GLU A 41 30.69 22.25 2.62
N ALA A 42 31.82 22.58 3.26
CA ALA A 42 32.84 21.60 3.60
C ALA A 42 32.35 20.58 4.64
N GLU A 43 31.53 21.00 5.60
CA GLU A 43 30.90 20.09 6.56
C GLU A 43 29.85 19.20 5.88
N LEU A 44 28.99 19.75 5.03
CA LEU A 44 28.02 19.01 4.27
C LEU A 44 28.70 17.93 3.41
N GLU A 45 29.80 18.28 2.75
CA GLU A 45 30.56 17.33 1.96
C GLU A 45 31.17 16.20 2.81
N LYS A 46 31.67 16.50 3.99
CA LYS A 46 32.14 15.46 4.93
C LYS A 46 31.03 14.49 5.34
N ILE A 47 29.85 15.02 5.64
CA ILE A 47 28.70 14.20 6.01
C ILE A 47 28.27 13.32 4.82
N ARG A 48 28.16 13.87 3.60
CA ARG A 48 27.85 13.14 2.38
C ARG A 48 28.85 12.03 2.11
N ARG A 49 30.16 12.33 2.16
CA ARG A 49 31.23 11.33 1.98
C ARG A 49 31.18 10.23 3.05
N LYS A 50 30.82 10.57 4.28
CA LYS A 50 30.66 9.60 5.38
C LYS A 50 29.46 8.70 5.14
N ALA A 51 28.33 9.25 4.67
CA ALA A 51 27.14 8.51 4.29
C ALA A 51 27.38 7.58 3.09
N GLU A 52 28.09 8.07 2.05
CA GLU A 52 28.48 7.25 0.91
C GLU A 52 29.40 6.07 1.28
N ARG A 53 30.37 6.31 2.16
CA ARG A 53 31.25 5.23 2.66
C ARG A 53 30.46 4.21 3.47
N LYS A 54 29.44 4.63 4.26
CA LYS A 54 28.54 3.75 4.98
C LYS A 54 27.67 2.92 4.03
N ASN A 55 27.11 3.56 3.00
CA ASN A 55 26.31 2.90 1.99
C ASN A 55 27.13 1.91 1.14
N ARG A 56 28.39 2.24 0.80
CA ARG A 56 29.29 1.31 0.10
C ARG A 56 29.65 0.08 0.96
N LYS A 57 29.74 0.24 2.27
CA LYS A 57 30.03 -0.88 3.19
C LYS A 57 28.80 -1.75 3.47
N ASN A 58 27.60 -1.17 3.39
CA ASN A 58 26.30 -1.84 3.52
C ASN A 58 25.41 -1.39 2.35
N PRO A 59 25.57 -1.97 1.15
CA PRO A 59 24.68 -1.67 0.05
C PRO A 59 23.26 -2.10 0.47
N LEU A 60 22.29 -1.21 0.25
CA LEU A 60 20.87 -1.56 0.37
C LEU A 60 20.59 -2.66 -0.65
N THR A 61 20.51 -3.87 -0.19
CA THR A 61 20.04 -5.00 -1.01
C THR A 61 18.52 -4.93 -1.07
N VAL A 62 18.00 -4.82 -2.28
CA VAL A 62 16.56 -4.96 -2.53
C VAL A 62 16.30 -6.47 -2.64
N ASP A 63 15.75 -7.04 -1.60
CA ASP A 63 15.34 -8.43 -1.55
C ASP A 63 13.85 -8.59 -1.92
N GLU A 64 13.40 -9.84 -2.08
CA GLU A 64 12.00 -10.14 -2.36
C GLU A 64 11.04 -9.57 -1.30
N GLU A 65 11.50 -9.51 -0.05
CA GLU A 65 10.71 -9.04 1.08
C GLU A 65 10.46 -7.51 1.00
N ALA A 66 11.48 -6.74 0.60
CA ALA A 66 11.36 -5.30 0.38
C ALA A 66 10.41 -4.98 -0.79
N VAL A 67 10.53 -5.73 -1.90
CA VAL A 67 9.62 -5.58 -3.05
C VAL A 67 8.19 -5.96 -2.66
N ALA A 68 8.00 -7.08 -1.97
CA ALA A 68 6.69 -7.53 -1.49
C ALA A 68 6.05 -6.51 -0.54
N GLY A 69 6.86 -5.82 0.29
CA GLY A 69 6.41 -4.73 1.15
C GLY A 69 5.82 -3.58 0.36
N ILE A 70 6.55 -3.07 -0.64
CA ILE A 70 6.12 -1.96 -1.49
C ILE A 70 4.84 -2.35 -2.27
N VAL A 71 4.80 -3.55 -2.84
CA VAL A 71 3.62 -4.03 -3.57
C VAL A 71 2.41 -4.14 -2.63
N SER A 72 2.59 -4.64 -1.40
CA SER A 72 1.53 -4.71 -0.40
C SER A 72 0.97 -3.33 -0.03
N ASP A 73 1.86 -2.33 0.10
CA ASP A 73 1.46 -0.97 0.44
C ASP A 73 0.67 -0.29 -0.71
N TRP A 74 1.04 -0.56 -1.94
CA TRP A 74 0.36 0.00 -3.11
C TRP A 74 -0.99 -0.66 -3.39
N THR A 75 -1.02 -1.99 -3.39
CA THR A 75 -2.21 -2.77 -3.75
C THR A 75 -3.16 -3.02 -2.60
N LYS A 76 -2.69 -2.79 -1.36
CA LYS A 76 -3.37 -3.20 -0.11
C LYS A 76 -3.61 -4.72 -0.02
N ILE A 77 -2.96 -5.49 -0.88
CA ILE A 77 -2.99 -6.95 -0.87
C ILE A 77 -1.72 -7.44 -0.14
N PRO A 78 -1.84 -8.14 0.99
CA PRO A 78 -0.69 -8.68 1.71
C PRO A 78 -0.02 -9.79 0.89
N VAL A 79 1.09 -9.45 0.20
CA VAL A 79 1.89 -10.39 -0.61
C VAL A 79 3.13 -10.90 0.13
N GLN A 80 3.43 -10.34 1.29
CA GLN A 80 4.54 -10.78 2.13
C GLN A 80 4.29 -12.19 2.70
N ARG A 81 5.38 -12.91 2.97
CA ARG A 81 5.30 -14.16 3.75
C ARG A 81 4.68 -13.86 5.11
N LEU A 82 3.89 -14.82 5.60
CA LEU A 82 3.20 -14.71 6.89
C LEU A 82 4.16 -14.29 8.00
N THR A 83 4.03 -13.06 8.46
CA THR A 83 4.70 -12.61 9.68
C THR A 83 4.08 -13.33 10.90
N GLU A 84 4.80 -13.38 12.03
CA GLU A 84 4.22 -13.96 13.27
C GLU A 84 2.90 -13.28 13.66
N GLY A 85 2.78 -11.97 13.42
CA GLY A 85 1.55 -11.22 13.67
C GLY A 85 0.38 -11.65 12.79
N GLU A 86 0.63 -11.88 11.51
CA GLU A 86 -0.39 -12.37 10.56
C GLU A 86 -0.77 -13.82 10.85
N SER A 87 0.17 -14.67 11.21
CA SER A 87 -0.10 -16.04 11.64
C SER A 87 -1.04 -16.08 12.84
N ARG A 88 -0.85 -15.19 13.82
CA ARG A 88 -1.75 -15.05 14.99
C ARG A 88 -3.13 -14.51 14.58
N ARG A 89 -3.19 -13.53 13.66
CA ARG A 89 -4.46 -13.00 13.13
C ARG A 89 -5.23 -14.09 12.40
N LEU A 90 -4.58 -14.87 11.54
CA LEU A 90 -5.20 -15.99 10.84
C LEU A 90 -5.63 -17.12 11.80
N ALA A 91 -4.83 -17.42 12.82
CA ALA A 91 -5.23 -18.39 13.85
C ALA A 91 -6.54 -17.97 14.52
N ASN A 92 -6.71 -16.67 14.80
CA ASN A 92 -7.88 -16.10 15.45
C ASN A 92 -9.02 -15.73 14.49
N LEU A 93 -8.85 -15.87 13.17
CA LEU A 93 -9.81 -15.45 12.14
C LEU A 93 -11.23 -15.95 12.44
N GLU A 94 -11.39 -17.23 12.78
CA GLU A 94 -12.67 -17.82 13.10
C GLU A 94 -13.36 -17.13 14.29
N LYS A 95 -12.59 -16.79 15.34
CA LYS A 95 -13.12 -16.07 16.51
C LYS A 95 -13.57 -14.66 16.16
N VAL A 96 -12.83 -13.98 15.27
CA VAL A 96 -13.16 -12.63 14.80
C VAL A 96 -14.45 -12.66 13.98
N LEU A 97 -14.57 -13.59 13.05
CA LEU A 97 -15.77 -13.74 12.23
C LEU A 97 -17.00 -14.11 13.06
N LYS A 98 -16.88 -15.02 14.05
CA LYS A 98 -17.99 -15.42 14.95
C LYS A 98 -18.50 -14.28 15.83
N LYS A 99 -17.69 -13.28 16.14
CA LYS A 99 -18.14 -12.10 16.88
C LYS A 99 -19.15 -11.25 16.08
N ARG A 100 -19.00 -11.24 14.76
CA ARG A 100 -19.80 -10.41 13.86
C ARG A 100 -20.97 -11.21 13.25
N VAL A 101 -20.73 -12.46 12.91
CA VAL A 101 -21.73 -13.36 12.29
C VAL A 101 -22.12 -14.42 13.30
N ILE A 102 -23.27 -14.23 13.94
CA ILE A 102 -23.78 -15.09 15.00
C ILE A 102 -24.69 -16.17 14.41
N GLY A 103 -24.58 -17.40 14.90
CA GLY A 103 -25.45 -18.50 14.52
C GLY A 103 -25.14 -19.17 13.19
N GLN A 104 -23.96 -18.90 12.59
CA GLN A 104 -23.49 -19.51 11.34
C GLN A 104 -22.11 -20.17 11.53
N ASP A 105 -21.95 -20.91 12.62
CA ASP A 105 -20.65 -21.46 13.02
C ASP A 105 -20.01 -22.36 11.99
N GLU A 106 -20.80 -23.21 11.32
CA GLU A 106 -20.29 -24.12 10.29
C GLU A 106 -19.77 -23.38 9.07
N ALA A 107 -20.54 -22.40 8.57
CA ALA A 107 -20.13 -21.56 7.45
C ALA A 107 -18.87 -20.75 7.75
N VAL A 108 -18.84 -20.12 8.92
CA VAL A 108 -17.67 -19.36 9.40
C VAL A 108 -16.42 -20.24 9.51
N SER A 109 -16.54 -21.42 10.09
CA SER A 109 -15.44 -22.37 10.22
C SER A 109 -14.94 -22.88 8.86
N ALA A 110 -15.85 -23.14 7.91
CA ALA A 110 -15.50 -23.57 6.55
C ALA A 110 -14.69 -22.48 5.81
N VAL A 111 -15.17 -21.23 5.85
CA VAL A 111 -14.48 -20.08 5.24
C VAL A 111 -13.12 -19.84 5.89
N ALA A 112 -13.06 -19.81 7.21
CA ALA A 112 -11.80 -19.60 7.95
C ALA A 112 -10.76 -20.67 7.63
N ARG A 113 -11.15 -21.93 7.53
CA ARG A 113 -10.27 -23.04 7.13
C ARG A 113 -9.75 -22.90 5.71
N ALA A 114 -10.60 -22.47 4.77
CA ALA A 114 -10.19 -22.28 3.39
C ALA A 114 -9.18 -21.13 3.24
N VAL A 115 -9.42 -19.99 3.92
CA VAL A 115 -8.51 -18.86 3.93
C VAL A 115 -7.16 -19.23 4.56
N LYS A 116 -7.17 -19.94 5.69
CA LYS A 116 -5.95 -20.43 6.34
C LYS A 116 -5.13 -21.31 5.39
N ARG A 117 -5.77 -22.28 4.71
CA ARG A 117 -5.08 -23.15 3.73
C ARG A 117 -4.48 -22.38 2.57
N GLY A 118 -5.19 -21.38 2.05
CA GLY A 118 -4.72 -20.55 0.94
C GLY A 118 -3.48 -19.73 1.31
N ARG A 119 -3.38 -19.28 2.56
CA ARG A 119 -2.27 -18.45 3.03
C ARG A 119 -1.01 -19.23 3.41
N VAL A 120 -1.13 -20.51 3.77
CA VAL A 120 0.01 -21.37 4.12
C VAL A 120 0.83 -21.81 2.88
N GLY A 121 0.41 -21.38 1.66
CA GLY A 121 1.17 -21.67 0.44
C GLY A 121 1.02 -23.09 -0.10
N LEU A 122 0.08 -23.87 0.39
CA LEU A 122 -0.22 -25.23 -0.10
C LEU A 122 -1.03 -25.22 -1.41
N LYS A 123 -1.06 -24.10 -2.13
CA LYS A 123 -1.94 -23.87 -3.26
C LYS A 123 -1.20 -23.36 -4.47
N ASP A 124 -1.74 -23.68 -5.66
CA ASP A 124 -1.33 -23.10 -6.93
C ASP A 124 -1.57 -21.57 -6.93
N PRO A 125 -0.54 -20.74 -7.15
CA PRO A 125 -0.66 -19.27 -7.17
C PRO A 125 -1.64 -18.75 -8.23
N ALA A 126 -1.86 -19.51 -9.32
CA ALA A 126 -2.78 -19.14 -10.40
C ALA A 126 -4.27 -19.26 -10.02
N ARG A 127 -4.58 -19.85 -8.87
CA ARG A 127 -5.98 -20.05 -8.45
C ARG A 127 -6.37 -19.14 -7.30
N PRO A 128 -7.65 -18.66 -7.21
CA PRO A 128 -8.11 -17.86 -6.08
C PRO A 128 -8.00 -18.63 -4.75
N ILE A 129 -7.83 -17.94 -3.64
CA ILE A 129 -7.70 -18.51 -2.29
C ILE A 129 -8.89 -19.42 -1.95
N GLY A 130 -10.09 -19.06 -2.40
CA GLY A 130 -11.29 -19.85 -2.26
C GLY A 130 -12.39 -19.32 -3.15
N SER A 131 -13.30 -20.19 -3.54
CA SER A 131 -14.58 -19.86 -4.18
C SER A 131 -15.68 -20.41 -3.27
N PHE A 132 -16.61 -19.54 -2.87
CA PHE A 132 -17.66 -19.87 -1.92
C PHE A 132 -19.03 -19.59 -2.53
N LEU A 133 -19.95 -20.52 -2.37
CA LEU A 133 -21.34 -20.34 -2.72
C LEU A 133 -22.16 -20.33 -1.42
N PHE A 134 -22.77 -19.19 -1.11
CA PHE A 134 -23.64 -19.03 0.05
C PHE A 134 -25.12 -19.11 -0.38
N LEU A 135 -25.81 -20.15 0.08
CA LEU A 135 -27.24 -20.37 -0.17
C LEU A 135 -28.01 -20.19 1.14
N GLY A 136 -29.19 -19.62 1.03
CA GLY A 136 -30.09 -19.42 2.19
C GLY A 136 -31.03 -18.22 2.01
N PRO A 137 -32.01 -18.05 2.87
CA PRO A 137 -32.97 -16.94 2.82
C PRO A 137 -32.29 -15.60 3.08
N THR A 138 -33.03 -14.51 2.85
CA THR A 138 -32.57 -13.14 3.16
C THR A 138 -32.35 -12.98 4.67
N GLY A 139 -31.38 -12.17 5.06
CA GLY A 139 -31.12 -11.84 6.45
C GLY A 139 -30.25 -12.83 7.24
N VAL A 140 -29.89 -13.99 6.70
CA VAL A 140 -29.07 -14.99 7.44
C VAL A 140 -27.59 -14.67 7.56
N GLY A 141 -27.12 -13.52 7.01
CA GLY A 141 -25.75 -13.06 7.17
C GLY A 141 -24.80 -13.37 6.03
N LYS A 142 -25.27 -13.80 4.82
CA LYS A 142 -24.40 -14.11 3.68
C LYS A 142 -23.45 -12.96 3.29
N THR A 143 -24.00 -11.77 3.08
CA THR A 143 -23.23 -10.58 2.73
C THR A 143 -22.40 -10.09 3.92
N GLU A 144 -22.91 -10.21 5.13
CA GLU A 144 -22.20 -9.80 6.34
C GLU A 144 -20.95 -10.64 6.59
N LEU A 145 -21.01 -11.95 6.33
CA LEU A 145 -19.84 -12.82 6.40
C LEU A 145 -18.77 -12.40 5.39
N SER A 146 -19.16 -12.00 4.17
CA SER A 146 -18.23 -11.51 3.15
C SER A 146 -17.55 -10.21 3.57
N LYS A 147 -18.31 -9.25 4.14
CA LYS A 147 -17.77 -7.99 4.67
C LYS A 147 -16.83 -8.23 5.85
N ALA A 148 -17.24 -9.06 6.80
CA ALA A 148 -16.39 -9.41 7.95
C ALA A 148 -15.09 -10.09 7.52
N LEU A 149 -15.15 -10.92 6.47
CA LEU A 149 -13.97 -11.56 5.90
C LEU A 149 -13.04 -10.53 5.23
N ALA A 150 -13.58 -9.60 4.45
CA ALA A 150 -12.79 -8.54 3.81
C ALA A 150 -12.07 -7.67 4.87
N GLU A 151 -12.78 -7.25 5.90
CA GLU A 151 -12.19 -6.50 7.01
C GLU A 151 -11.09 -7.30 7.73
N ALA A 152 -11.32 -8.56 8.03
CA ALA A 152 -10.37 -9.40 8.75
C ALA A 152 -9.09 -9.70 7.95
N VAL A 153 -9.20 -9.85 6.62
CA VAL A 153 -8.08 -10.23 5.73
C VAL A 153 -7.36 -9.00 5.17
N PHE A 154 -8.11 -7.98 4.73
CA PHE A 154 -7.57 -6.79 4.05
C PHE A 154 -7.60 -5.53 4.90
N GLY A 155 -8.16 -5.57 6.11
CA GLY A 155 -8.22 -4.44 7.03
C GLY A 155 -9.34 -3.42 6.74
N SER A 156 -10.15 -3.61 5.70
CA SER A 156 -11.28 -2.74 5.35
C SER A 156 -12.40 -3.52 4.68
N GLU A 157 -13.64 -3.21 5.03
CA GLU A 157 -14.82 -3.72 4.31
C GLU A 157 -14.88 -3.23 2.86
N GLN A 158 -14.31 -2.06 2.59
CA GLN A 158 -14.30 -1.44 1.26
C GLN A 158 -13.33 -2.14 0.29
N ALA A 159 -12.45 -3.01 0.79
CA ALA A 159 -11.60 -3.86 -0.05
C ALA A 159 -12.38 -4.96 -0.79
N MET A 160 -13.70 -5.01 -0.63
CA MET A 160 -14.60 -5.95 -1.31
C MET A 160 -15.24 -5.29 -2.52
N ILE A 161 -15.04 -5.88 -3.70
CA ILE A 161 -15.79 -5.51 -4.90
C ILE A 161 -17.13 -6.25 -4.86
N ARG A 162 -18.23 -5.49 -4.76
CA ARG A 162 -19.59 -6.03 -4.79
C ARG A 162 -20.23 -5.76 -6.14
N VAL A 163 -20.78 -6.81 -6.72
CA VAL A 163 -21.54 -6.75 -7.96
C VAL A 163 -22.92 -7.36 -7.71
N ASP A 164 -23.97 -6.59 -7.95
CA ASP A 164 -25.36 -7.08 -7.85
C ASP A 164 -25.83 -7.52 -9.24
N MET A 165 -26.04 -8.82 -9.40
CA MET A 165 -26.42 -9.39 -10.70
C MET A 165 -27.82 -8.99 -11.16
N SER A 166 -28.67 -8.43 -10.29
CA SER A 166 -29.96 -7.88 -10.68
C SER A 166 -29.84 -6.65 -11.59
N GLU A 167 -28.73 -5.91 -11.48
CA GLU A 167 -28.42 -4.76 -12.36
C GLU A 167 -27.99 -5.19 -13.77
N TYR A 168 -27.69 -6.47 -13.97
CA TYR A 168 -27.14 -7.05 -15.21
C TYR A 168 -28.10 -7.98 -15.93
N MET A 169 -29.41 -7.78 -15.78
CA MET A 169 -30.44 -8.62 -16.39
C MET A 169 -30.62 -8.38 -17.90
N GLU A 170 -30.18 -7.23 -18.42
CA GLU A 170 -30.32 -6.89 -19.83
C GLU A 170 -29.20 -7.50 -20.69
N LYS A 171 -29.53 -7.76 -21.98
CA LYS A 171 -28.66 -8.44 -22.95
C LYS A 171 -27.31 -7.74 -23.17
N HIS A 172 -27.24 -6.41 -22.96
CA HIS A 172 -26.04 -5.58 -23.14
C HIS A 172 -25.27 -5.30 -21.84
N SER A 173 -25.73 -5.82 -20.71
CA SER A 173 -25.11 -5.54 -19.41
C SER A 173 -23.78 -6.26 -19.21
N VAL A 174 -23.48 -7.30 -19.99
CA VAL A 174 -22.16 -7.95 -19.99
C VAL A 174 -21.06 -6.97 -20.41
N SER A 175 -21.33 -6.10 -21.39
CA SER A 175 -20.38 -5.06 -21.82
C SER A 175 -20.11 -4.02 -20.73
N LYS A 176 -21.08 -3.72 -19.87
CA LYS A 176 -20.86 -2.84 -18.70
C LYS A 176 -19.91 -3.47 -17.67
N MET A 177 -19.90 -4.79 -17.57
CA MET A 177 -19.05 -5.52 -16.63
C MET A 177 -17.60 -5.64 -17.13
N ILE A 178 -17.42 -6.06 -18.39
CA ILE A 178 -16.12 -6.44 -18.98
C ILE A 178 -15.53 -5.30 -19.83
N GLY A 179 -16.35 -4.34 -20.25
CA GLY A 179 -16.03 -3.30 -21.24
C GLY A 179 -16.60 -3.64 -22.62
N SER A 180 -16.77 -2.62 -23.45
CA SER A 180 -17.24 -2.77 -24.83
C SER A 180 -16.10 -3.22 -25.75
N PRO A 181 -16.38 -4.05 -26.77
CA PRO A 181 -15.38 -4.39 -27.79
C PRO A 181 -14.92 -3.16 -28.57
N PRO A 182 -13.72 -3.18 -29.17
CA PRO A 182 -13.23 -2.09 -30.01
C PRO A 182 -14.23 -1.71 -31.11
N GLY A 183 -14.51 -0.40 -31.24
CA GLY A 183 -15.44 0.13 -32.24
C GLY A 183 -16.89 0.30 -31.76
N TYR A 184 -17.22 -0.06 -30.54
CA TYR A 184 -18.53 0.19 -29.94
C TYR A 184 -18.50 1.38 -28.98
N VAL A 185 -19.67 2.05 -28.81
CA VAL A 185 -19.82 3.18 -27.86
C VAL A 185 -19.51 2.69 -26.45
N GLY A 186 -18.68 3.44 -25.71
CA GLY A 186 -18.26 3.08 -24.34
C GLY A 186 -16.99 2.22 -24.27
N TYR A 187 -16.27 2.04 -25.38
CA TYR A 187 -14.97 1.33 -25.39
C TYR A 187 -13.92 2.00 -24.49
N GLU A 188 -13.89 3.34 -24.46
CA GLU A 188 -12.94 4.11 -23.65
C GLU A 188 -13.27 4.14 -22.15
N GLU A 189 -14.48 3.77 -21.76
CA GLU A 189 -14.94 3.79 -20.36
C GLU A 189 -14.51 2.55 -19.56
N GLY A 190 -13.91 1.54 -20.21
CA GLY A 190 -13.51 0.30 -19.55
C GLY A 190 -14.69 -0.50 -18.97
N GLY A 191 -14.42 -1.64 -18.34
CA GLY A 191 -15.44 -2.44 -17.64
C GLY A 191 -15.48 -2.12 -16.15
N GLN A 192 -16.67 -2.06 -15.55
CA GLN A 192 -16.82 -1.80 -14.12
C GLN A 192 -16.06 -2.78 -13.22
N LEU A 193 -15.78 -3.99 -13.70
CA LEU A 193 -15.04 -5.01 -12.99
C LEU A 193 -13.54 -4.92 -13.25
N SER A 194 -13.12 -4.40 -14.41
CA SER A 194 -11.70 -4.26 -14.78
C SER A 194 -11.05 -2.99 -14.27
N GLU A 195 -11.85 -1.97 -13.90
CA GLU A 195 -11.36 -0.69 -13.39
C GLU A 195 -11.43 -0.55 -11.86
N LYS A 196 -12.11 -1.47 -11.16
CA LYS A 196 -12.14 -1.56 -9.69
C LYS A 196 -11.12 -2.58 -9.18
#